data_138bb1778806f228365629d55fa81bd7
#
_entry.id   138bb1778806f228365629d55fa81bd7
#
_cell.length_a   1.000
_cell.length_b   1.000
_cell.length_c   1.000
_cell.angle_alpha   90.00
_cell.angle_beta   90.00
_cell.angle_gamma   90.00
#
_symmetry.space_group_name_H-M   'P 1'
#
loop_
_entity.id
_entity.type
_entity.pdbx_description
1 polymer ?
#
loop_
_entity_poly.entity_id
_entity_poly.type
_entity_poly.pdbx_seq_one_letter_code
_entity_poly.pdbx_strand_id
1 'polypeptide(L)' 'MPQTLTRFRKQFPEVWKAYANLRDTCTDTGPLDEKTVELIKVGISAALGREGGLVAHVSRARKAGASPAETYQAILQGMG' A
#
# COMPACT_ATOMS: atom_id res chain seq x y z
N MET A 1 9.91 6.13 -5.38
CA MET A 1 9.03 5.52 -6.39
C MET A 1 9.86 4.87 -7.47
N PRO A 2 9.51 3.66 -7.90
CA PRO A 2 10.20 3.03 -9.01
C PRO A 2 10.06 3.87 -10.28
N GLN A 3 11.14 3.96 -11.05
CA GLN A 3 11.14 4.73 -12.30
C GLN A 3 10.08 4.24 -13.30
N THR A 4 9.83 2.93 -13.33
CA THR A 4 8.80 2.34 -14.19
C THR A 4 7.44 2.94 -13.90
N LEU A 5 7.08 3.07 -12.62
CA LEU A 5 5.81 3.65 -12.21
C LEU A 5 5.73 5.15 -12.54
N THR A 6 6.83 5.87 -12.35
CA THR A 6 6.90 7.28 -12.71
C THR A 6 6.72 7.49 -14.20
N ARG A 7 7.34 6.65 -15.03
CA ARG A 7 7.18 6.68 -16.50
C ARG A 7 5.73 6.38 -16.90
N PHE A 8 5.14 5.39 -16.26
CA PHE A 8 3.74 5.02 -16.52
C PHE A 8 2.81 6.20 -16.28
N ARG A 9 2.98 6.91 -15.16
CA ARG A 9 2.18 8.09 -14.84
C ARG A 9 2.28 9.16 -15.92
N LYS A 10 3.49 9.40 -16.42
CA LYS A 10 3.74 10.43 -17.43
C LYS A 10 3.18 10.03 -18.79
N GLN A 11 3.29 8.76 -19.16
CA GLN A 11 2.84 8.27 -20.46
C GLN A 11 1.33 8.08 -20.53
N PHE A 12 0.73 7.67 -19.42
CA PHE A 12 -0.70 7.32 -19.37
C PHE A 12 -1.40 8.03 -18.21
N PRO A 13 -1.45 9.37 -18.25
CA PRO A 13 -1.98 10.13 -17.09
C PRO A 13 -3.44 9.83 -16.79
N GLU A 14 -4.27 9.59 -17.81
CA GLU A 14 -5.69 9.28 -17.59
C GLU A 14 -5.87 7.89 -16.97
N VAL A 15 -5.07 6.92 -17.40
CA VAL A 15 -5.09 5.59 -16.79
C VAL A 15 -4.64 5.66 -15.35
N TRP A 16 -3.58 6.42 -15.08
CA TRP A 16 -3.11 6.62 -13.71
C TRP A 16 -4.18 7.25 -12.82
N LYS A 17 -4.87 8.29 -13.31
CA LYS A 17 -5.96 8.95 -12.58
C LYS A 17 -7.07 7.96 -12.23
N ALA A 18 -7.49 7.14 -13.19
CA ALA A 18 -8.54 6.15 -12.97
C ALA A 18 -8.12 5.12 -11.93
N TYR A 19 -6.88 4.65 -12.00
CA TYR A 19 -6.32 3.71 -11.02
C TYR A 19 -6.25 4.35 -9.63
N ALA A 20 -5.70 5.55 -9.53
CA ALA A 20 -5.55 6.24 -8.26
C ALA A 20 -6.91 6.51 -7.61
N ASN A 21 -7.91 6.89 -8.41
CA ASN A 21 -9.26 7.09 -7.92
C ASN A 21 -9.87 5.79 -7.39
N LEU A 22 -9.71 4.69 -8.11
CA LEU A 22 -10.17 3.38 -7.65
C LEU A 22 -9.51 3.00 -6.34
N ARG A 23 -8.19 3.14 -6.25
CA ARG A 23 -7.41 2.84 -5.05
C ARG A 23 -7.92 3.64 -3.85
N ASP A 24 -8.09 4.94 -4.03
CA ASP A 24 -8.52 5.82 -2.95
C ASP A 24 -9.96 5.52 -2.53
N THR A 25 -10.84 5.24 -3.48
CA THR A 25 -12.22 4.85 -3.20
C THR A 25 -12.25 3.54 -2.39
N CYS A 26 -11.45 2.57 -2.77
CA CYS A 26 -11.37 1.31 -2.02
C CYS A 26 -10.89 1.54 -0.58
N THR A 27 -9.93 2.43 -0.40
CA THR A 27 -9.40 2.75 0.93
C THR A 27 -10.45 3.45 1.80
N ASP A 28 -11.22 4.37 1.20
CA ASP A 28 -12.13 5.24 1.94
C ASP A 28 -13.52 4.63 2.18
N THR A 29 -13.82 3.48 1.59
CA THR A 29 -15.18 2.92 1.59
C THR A 29 -15.61 2.33 2.92
N GLY A 30 -14.71 1.74 3.66
CA GLY A 30 -15.12 0.92 4.79
C GLY A 30 -14.95 1.58 6.12
N PRO A 31 -15.29 0.84 7.20
CA PRO A 31 -15.09 1.33 8.57
C PRO A 31 -13.67 1.18 9.07
N LEU A 32 -12.78 0.53 8.31
CA LEU A 32 -11.38 0.36 8.73
C LEU A 32 -10.65 1.68 8.63
N ASP A 33 -9.88 2.01 9.66
CA ASP A 33 -9.08 3.22 9.65
C ASP A 33 -7.86 3.09 8.73
N GLU A 34 -7.22 4.20 8.45
CA GLU A 34 -6.09 4.26 7.52
C GLU A 34 -4.93 3.36 7.97
N LYS A 35 -4.62 3.34 9.25
CA LYS A 35 -3.56 2.48 9.79
C LYS A 35 -3.85 1.00 9.49
N THR A 36 -5.06 0.56 9.78
CA THR A 36 -5.46 -0.83 9.56
C THR A 36 -5.43 -1.17 8.08
N VAL A 37 -5.95 -0.31 7.21
CA VAL A 37 -5.93 -0.51 5.76
C VAL A 37 -4.49 -0.67 5.26
N GLU A 38 -3.60 0.21 5.69
CA GLU A 38 -2.20 0.13 5.25
C GLU A 38 -1.49 -1.11 5.79
N LEU A 39 -1.79 -1.54 7.02
CA LEU A 39 -1.24 -2.79 7.57
C LEU A 39 -1.70 -4.01 6.78
N ILE A 40 -2.97 -4.03 6.34
CA ILE A 40 -3.49 -5.09 5.47
C ILE A 40 -2.69 -5.12 4.15
N LYS A 41 -2.46 -3.96 3.56
CA LYS A 41 -1.70 -3.85 2.30
C LYS A 41 -0.24 -4.27 2.48
N VAL A 42 0.35 -4.02 3.66
CA VAL A 42 1.68 -4.54 4.00
C VAL A 42 1.69 -6.06 3.93
N GLY A 43 0.73 -6.71 4.57
CA GLY A 43 0.62 -8.18 4.55
C GLY A 43 0.42 -8.74 3.14
N ILE A 44 -0.43 -8.11 2.34
CA ILE A 44 -0.67 -8.51 0.96
C ILE A 44 0.60 -8.37 0.12
N SER A 45 1.32 -7.26 0.25
CA SER A 45 2.56 -7.03 -0.49
C SER A 45 3.63 -8.05 -0.13
N ALA A 46 3.73 -8.40 1.17
CA ALA A 46 4.66 -9.42 1.63
C ALA A 46 4.32 -10.79 1.02
N ALA A 47 3.03 -11.15 1.04
CA ALA A 47 2.56 -12.43 0.50
C ALA A 47 2.82 -12.55 -1.00
N LEU A 48 2.68 -11.45 -1.73
CA LEU A 48 2.88 -11.42 -3.18
C LEU A 48 4.33 -11.20 -3.59
N GLY A 49 5.23 -10.96 -2.64
CA GLY A 49 6.62 -10.68 -2.93
C GLY A 49 6.85 -9.33 -3.61
N ARG A 50 5.94 -8.38 -3.42
CA ARG A 50 6.04 -7.04 -4.03
C ARG A 50 6.86 -6.11 -3.16
N GLU A 51 8.17 -6.13 -3.35
CA GLU A 51 9.10 -5.39 -2.51
C GLU A 51 8.84 -3.88 -2.52
N GLY A 52 8.67 -3.29 -3.70
CA GLY A 52 8.38 -1.86 -3.82
C GLY A 52 7.07 -1.46 -3.14
N GLY A 53 6.03 -2.28 -3.32
CA GLY A 53 4.75 -2.08 -2.66
C GLY A 53 4.87 -2.22 -1.15
N LEU A 54 5.64 -3.20 -0.69
CA LEU A 54 5.87 -3.42 0.74
C LEU A 54 6.48 -2.19 1.39
N VAL A 55 7.56 -1.65 0.81
CA VAL A 55 8.23 -0.45 1.33
C VAL A 55 7.26 0.74 1.38
N ALA A 56 6.49 0.94 0.32
CA ALA A 56 5.54 2.05 0.23
C ALA A 56 4.44 1.93 1.30
N HIS A 57 3.87 0.73 1.48
CA HIS A 57 2.80 0.53 2.44
C HIS A 57 3.28 0.54 3.88
N VAL A 58 4.50 0.05 4.15
CA VAL A 58 5.12 0.20 5.48
C VAL A 58 5.27 1.68 5.82
N SER A 59 5.78 2.47 4.89
CA SER A 59 5.93 3.92 5.10
C SER A 59 4.59 4.59 5.41
N ARG A 60 3.54 4.27 4.65
CA ARG A 60 2.21 4.83 4.86
C ARG A 60 1.60 4.37 6.18
N ALA A 61 1.77 3.10 6.54
CA ALA A 61 1.30 2.57 7.82
C ALA A 61 1.96 3.30 8.97
N ARG A 62 3.27 3.53 8.89
CA ARG A 62 4.01 4.27 9.91
C ARG A 62 3.50 5.70 10.04
N LYS A 63 3.25 6.37 8.93
CA LYS A 63 2.69 7.73 8.93
C LYS A 63 1.29 7.76 9.54
N ALA A 64 0.52 6.69 9.37
CA ALA A 64 -0.83 6.58 9.93
C ALA A 64 -0.82 6.14 11.41
N GLY A 65 0.36 5.98 12.01
CA GLY A 65 0.51 5.70 13.43
C GLY A 65 0.87 4.26 13.79
N ALA A 66 1.15 3.41 12.82
CA ALA A 66 1.57 2.05 13.11
C ALA A 66 2.96 2.02 13.74
N SER A 67 3.12 1.21 14.76
CA SER A 67 4.42 0.97 15.40
C SER A 67 5.28 0.04 14.52
N PRO A 68 6.61 0.01 14.74
CA PRO A 68 7.45 -1.00 14.08
C PRO A 68 6.95 -2.42 14.34
N ALA A 69 6.53 -2.72 15.57
CA ALA A 69 6.04 -4.05 15.93
C ALA A 69 4.78 -4.40 15.13
N GLU A 70 3.88 -3.46 14.94
CA GLU A 70 2.67 -3.67 14.13
C GLU A 70 3.01 -3.95 12.67
N THR A 71 3.95 -3.23 12.09
CA THR A 71 4.36 -3.46 10.70
C THR A 71 5.02 -4.83 10.54
N TYR A 72 5.86 -5.26 11.49
CA TYR A 72 6.45 -6.59 11.46
C TYR A 72 5.39 -7.68 11.56
N GLN A 73 4.42 -7.52 12.45
CA GLN A 73 3.33 -8.48 12.58
C GLN A 73 2.52 -8.59 11.29
N ALA A 74 2.26 -7.47 10.61
CA ALA A 74 1.56 -7.47 9.33
C ALA A 74 2.33 -8.25 8.26
N ILE A 75 3.67 -8.08 8.21
CA ILE A 75 4.53 -8.83 7.29
C ILE A 75 4.43 -10.33 7.58
N LEU A 76 4.48 -10.70 8.85
CA LEU A 76 4.40 -12.11 9.27
C LEU A 76 3.08 -12.75 8.86
N GLN A 77 1.99 -12.01 8.84
CA GLN A 77 0.70 -12.53 8.37
C GLN A 77 0.75 -12.91 6.89
N GLY A 78 1.53 -12.19 6.10
CA GLY A 78 1.74 -12.52 4.69
C GLY A 78 2.55 -13.79 4.49
N MET A 79 3.25 -14.26 5.51
CA MET A 79 4.08 -15.48 5.45
C MET A 79 3.34 -16.71 5.94
N GLY A 80 2.36 -16.53 6.77
CA GLY A 80 1.53 -17.60 7.31
C GLY A 80 0.41 -18.00 6.40
#